data_ed8c845b4f2395a7cab622f4ebfb3698
#
_entry.id   ed8c845b4f2395a7cab622f4ebfb3698
#
_cell.length_a   1.000
_cell.length_b   1.000
_cell.length_c   1.000
_cell.angle_alpha   90.00
_cell.angle_beta   90.00
_cell.angle_gamma   90.00
#
_symmetry.space_group_name_H-M   'P 1'
#
loop_
_entity.id
_entity.type
_entity.pdbx_description
1 polymer ?
#
loop_
_entity_poly.entity_id
_entity_poly.type
_entity_poly.pdbx_seq_one_letter_code
_entity_poly.pdbx_strand_id
1 'polypeptide(L)'
;MAINTTYRTNASEIMDDFQLEGDELRDALDKIAKINQLLGGNKLTLLGVKELIANNPKTTGITIVDVGCGNGDMLRTLAEYGLQHNLKFNLIGVDANSFTVNHAINLSKKYPNIAYRCEDIFDKPF
;
A
#
# COMPACT_ATOMS: atom_id res chain seq x y z
N MET A 1 -6.19 -19.58 16.83
CA MET A 1 -7.23 -18.56 16.52
C MET A 1 -7.69 -18.74 15.09
N ALA A 2 -8.96 -18.96 14.91
CA ALA A 2 -9.50 -19.08 13.55
C ALA A 2 -9.57 -17.69 12.91
N ILE A 3 -8.56 -17.32 12.18
CA ILE A 3 -8.64 -16.18 11.30
C ILE A 3 -9.59 -16.55 10.17
N ASN A 4 -10.38 -15.61 9.70
CA ASN A 4 -11.25 -15.86 8.54
C ASN A 4 -10.39 -16.11 7.30
N THR A 5 -9.85 -17.32 7.20
CA THR A 5 -8.92 -17.71 6.15
C THR A 5 -9.59 -17.74 4.78
N THR A 6 -10.89 -18.03 4.72
CA THR A 6 -11.65 -18.02 3.46
C THR A 6 -11.63 -16.63 2.82
N TYR A 7 -11.85 -15.60 3.61
CA TYR A 7 -11.84 -14.23 3.13
C TYR A 7 -10.45 -13.79 2.67
N ARG A 8 -9.42 -14.10 3.46
CA ARG A 8 -8.03 -13.81 3.07
C ARG A 8 -7.64 -14.54 1.81
N THR A 9 -8.05 -15.80 1.67
CA THR A 9 -7.76 -16.62 0.50
C THR A 9 -8.36 -16.01 -0.76
N ASN A 10 -9.61 -15.54 -0.71
CA ASN A 10 -10.26 -14.92 -1.87
C ASN A 10 -9.56 -13.63 -2.29
N ALA A 11 -9.19 -12.77 -1.34
CA ALA A 11 -8.45 -11.55 -1.63
C ALA A 11 -7.08 -11.86 -2.22
N SER A 12 -6.38 -12.85 -1.65
CA SER A 12 -5.08 -13.28 -2.13
C SER A 12 -5.15 -13.85 -3.55
N GLU A 13 -6.16 -14.67 -3.85
CA GLU A 13 -6.36 -15.23 -5.19
C GLU A 13 -6.56 -14.15 -6.25
N ILE A 14 -7.33 -13.11 -5.94
CA ILE A 14 -7.54 -11.98 -6.85
C ILE A 14 -6.20 -11.26 -7.11
N MET A 15 -5.42 -11.03 -6.06
CA MET A 15 -4.15 -10.33 -6.20
C MET A 15 -3.07 -11.17 -6.87
N ASP A 16 -3.13 -12.50 -6.72
CA ASP A 16 -2.15 -13.40 -7.32
C ASP A 16 -2.43 -13.69 -8.79
N ASP A 17 -3.62 -13.39 -9.29
CA ASP A 17 -3.93 -13.53 -10.71
C ASP A 17 -3.40 -12.33 -11.49
N PHE A 18 -2.12 -12.42 -11.89
CA PHE A 18 -1.45 -11.33 -12.60
C PHE A 18 -1.98 -11.10 -14.01
N GLN A 19 -2.84 -11.99 -14.52
CA GLN A 19 -3.50 -11.81 -15.80
C GLN A 19 -4.81 -11.03 -15.68
N LEU A 20 -5.34 -10.91 -14.46
CA LEU A 20 -6.54 -10.14 -14.21
C LEU A 20 -6.21 -8.65 -14.38
N GLU A 21 -6.93 -8.00 -15.27
CA GLU A 21 -6.75 -6.58 -15.55
C GLU A 21 -8.05 -5.94 -15.99
N GLY A 22 -8.03 -4.61 -16.22
CA GLY A 22 -9.19 -3.89 -16.65
C GLY A 22 -10.12 -3.49 -15.51
N ASP A 23 -11.39 -3.28 -15.83
CA ASP A 23 -12.36 -2.77 -14.88
C ASP A 23 -12.63 -3.72 -13.73
N GLU A 24 -12.60 -5.03 -13.98
CA GLU A 24 -12.79 -6.05 -12.93
C GLU A 24 -11.71 -5.97 -11.88
N LEU A 25 -10.45 -5.85 -12.29
CA LEU A 25 -9.34 -5.71 -11.34
C LEU A 25 -9.42 -4.39 -10.59
N ARG A 26 -9.74 -3.30 -11.28
CA ARG A 26 -9.91 -1.99 -10.64
C ARG A 26 -10.97 -2.04 -9.56
N ASP A 27 -12.14 -2.62 -9.87
CA ASP A 27 -13.23 -2.76 -8.90
C ASP A 27 -12.82 -3.61 -7.71
N ALA A 28 -12.10 -4.71 -7.95
CA ALA A 28 -11.62 -5.57 -6.87
C ALA A 28 -10.64 -4.84 -5.96
N LEU A 29 -9.69 -4.10 -6.52
CA LEU A 29 -8.71 -3.33 -5.75
C LEU A 29 -9.38 -2.23 -4.93
N ASP A 30 -10.35 -1.53 -5.50
CA ASP A 30 -11.07 -0.47 -4.81
C ASP A 30 -11.92 -1.04 -3.67
N LYS A 31 -12.54 -2.20 -3.85
CA LYS A 31 -13.27 -2.89 -2.79
C LYS A 31 -12.36 -3.34 -1.65
N ILE A 32 -11.18 -3.89 -1.98
CA ILE A 32 -10.20 -4.32 -0.97
C ILE A 32 -9.73 -3.11 -0.16
N ALA A 33 -9.41 -2.00 -0.81
CA ALA A 33 -9.02 -0.78 -0.12
C ALA A 33 -10.11 -0.27 0.82
N LYS A 34 -11.36 -0.28 0.36
CA LYS A 34 -12.50 0.14 1.17
C LYS A 34 -12.71 -0.75 2.38
N ILE A 35 -12.58 -2.06 2.21
CA ILE A 35 -12.68 -3.03 3.31
C ILE A 35 -11.56 -2.79 4.32
N ASN A 36 -10.34 -2.57 3.87
CA ASN A 36 -9.21 -2.28 4.75
C ASN A 36 -9.46 -1.02 5.58
N GLN A 37 -10.04 0.02 4.97
CA GLN A 37 -10.42 1.23 5.69
C GLN A 37 -11.49 0.95 6.76
N LEU A 38 -12.53 0.18 6.40
CA LEU A 38 -13.61 -0.17 7.32
C LEU A 38 -13.14 -1.02 8.49
N LEU A 39 -12.17 -1.92 8.25
CA LEU A 39 -11.60 -2.79 9.30
C LEU A 39 -10.48 -2.10 10.09
N GLY A 40 -10.14 -0.87 9.74
CA GLY A 40 -9.10 -0.12 10.44
C GLY A 40 -7.67 -0.56 10.13
N GLY A 41 -7.45 -1.32 9.03
CA GLY A 41 -6.12 -1.79 8.65
C GLY A 41 -5.12 -0.66 8.44
N ASN A 42 -5.52 0.35 7.69
CA ASN A 42 -4.67 1.53 7.46
C ASN A 42 -4.41 2.30 8.76
N LYS A 43 -5.39 2.34 9.65
CA LYS A 43 -5.27 3.01 10.94
C LYS A 43 -4.26 2.31 11.84
N LEU A 44 -4.27 0.97 11.89
CA LEU A 44 -3.30 0.20 12.67
C LEU A 44 -1.88 0.40 12.14
N THR A 45 -1.69 0.36 10.83
CA THR A 45 -0.39 0.60 10.20
C THR A 45 0.10 2.02 10.51
N LEU A 46 -0.78 3.00 10.42
CA LEU A 46 -0.44 4.38 10.74
C LEU A 46 -0.03 4.54 12.20
N LEU A 47 -0.73 3.89 13.13
CA LEU A 47 -0.35 3.89 14.55
C LEU A 47 1.03 3.28 14.77
N GLY A 48 1.35 2.18 14.09
CA GLY A 48 2.67 1.56 14.16
C GLY A 48 3.77 2.49 13.64
N VAL A 49 3.52 3.16 12.53
CA VAL A 49 4.48 4.14 11.96
C VAL A 49 4.67 5.32 12.92
N LYS A 50 3.60 5.84 13.51
CA LYS A 50 3.68 6.92 14.51
C LYS A 50 4.55 6.53 15.70
N GLU A 51 4.40 5.32 16.18
CA GLU A 51 5.17 4.82 17.31
C GLU A 51 6.66 4.69 16.95
N LEU A 52 6.97 4.15 15.77
CA LEU A 52 8.36 4.07 15.30
C LEU A 52 9.01 5.44 15.18
N ILE A 53 8.29 6.42 14.69
CA ILE A 53 8.78 7.80 14.57
C ILE A 53 9.01 8.40 15.96
N ALA A 54 8.09 8.19 16.89
CA ALA A 54 8.23 8.70 18.27
C ALA A 54 9.44 8.12 18.97
N ASN A 55 9.77 6.84 18.70
CA ASN A 55 10.94 6.18 19.29
C ASN A 55 12.27 6.57 18.62
N ASN A 56 12.20 7.27 17.48
CA ASN A 56 13.38 7.70 16.73
C ASN A 56 13.27 9.20 16.37
N PRO A 57 13.24 10.09 17.37
CA PRO A 57 12.89 11.50 17.15
C PRO A 57 13.93 12.29 16.33
N LYS A 58 15.14 11.77 16.19
CA LYS A 58 16.20 12.41 15.39
C LYS A 58 16.17 12.05 13.91
N THR A 59 15.27 11.17 13.51
CA THR A 59 15.17 10.77 12.10
C THR A 59 14.46 11.87 11.32
N THR A 60 15.14 12.43 10.32
CA THR A 60 14.61 13.55 9.53
C THR A 60 14.01 13.11 8.21
N GLY A 61 14.44 11.97 7.67
CA GLY A 61 13.90 11.40 6.44
C GLY A 61 13.61 9.93 6.64
N ILE A 62 12.41 9.51 6.25
CA ILE A 62 11.96 8.14 6.47
C ILE A 62 11.53 7.56 5.14
N THR A 63 12.12 6.40 4.78
CA THR A 63 11.71 5.62 3.62
C THR A 63 10.84 4.46 4.08
N ILE A 64 9.64 4.36 3.50
CA ILE A 64 8.70 3.28 3.79
C ILE A 64 8.41 2.54 2.49
N VAL A 65 8.60 1.24 2.52
CA VAL A 65 8.30 0.36 1.38
C VAL A 65 7.08 -0.49 1.73
N ASP A 66 6.05 -0.41 0.89
CA ASP A 66 4.84 -1.22 1.02
C ASP A 66 4.86 -2.31 -0.06
N VAL A 67 5.15 -3.52 0.37
CA VAL A 67 5.21 -4.69 -0.51
C VAL A 67 3.80 -5.27 -0.66
N GLY A 68 3.37 -5.45 -1.91
CA GLY A 68 1.99 -5.82 -2.19
C GLY A 68 1.05 -4.63 -2.00
N CYS A 69 1.46 -3.48 -2.50
CA CYS A 69 0.77 -2.21 -2.22
C CYS A 69 -0.63 -2.06 -2.82
N GLY A 70 -1.01 -2.91 -3.76
CA GLY A 70 -2.29 -2.80 -4.44
C GLY A 70 -2.48 -1.43 -5.08
N ASN A 71 -3.62 -0.78 -4.82
CA ASN A 71 -3.90 0.53 -5.40
C ASN A 71 -3.16 1.70 -4.71
N GLY A 72 -2.34 1.42 -3.70
CA GLY A 72 -1.55 2.44 -3.01
C GLY A 72 -2.30 3.21 -1.93
N ASP A 73 -3.44 2.74 -1.46
CA ASP A 73 -4.27 3.42 -0.47
C ASP A 73 -3.50 3.71 0.82
N MET A 74 -2.76 2.74 1.34
CA MET A 74 -1.96 2.91 2.55
C MET A 74 -0.88 3.98 2.37
N LEU A 75 -0.22 3.99 1.22
CA LEU A 75 0.82 4.98 0.92
C LEU A 75 0.24 6.38 0.84
N ARG A 76 -0.93 6.55 0.25
CA ARG A 76 -1.60 7.86 0.23
C ARG A 76 -1.98 8.32 1.62
N THR A 77 -2.45 7.40 2.48
CA THR A 77 -2.73 7.70 3.90
C THR A 77 -1.47 8.19 4.62
N LEU A 78 -0.34 7.53 4.41
CA LEU A 78 0.95 7.94 4.99
C LEU A 78 1.41 9.29 4.43
N ALA A 79 1.23 9.52 3.13
CA ALA A 79 1.60 10.79 2.51
C ALA A 79 0.80 11.96 3.12
N GLU A 80 -0.49 11.80 3.32
CA GLU A 80 -1.33 12.81 3.99
C GLU A 80 -0.87 13.07 5.42
N TYR A 81 -0.59 12.01 6.15
CA TYR A 81 -0.07 12.14 7.52
C TYR A 81 1.24 12.92 7.54
N GLY A 82 2.15 12.60 6.63
CA GLY A 82 3.43 13.29 6.52
C GLY A 82 3.26 14.78 6.23
N LEU A 83 2.34 15.14 5.32
CA LEU A 83 2.05 16.54 5.02
C LEU A 83 1.48 17.28 6.22
N GLN A 84 0.59 16.65 6.98
CA GLN A 84 -0.03 17.26 8.16
C GLN A 84 0.96 17.50 9.29
N HIS A 85 2.02 16.71 9.37
CA HIS A 85 2.99 16.73 10.48
C HIS A 85 4.38 17.19 10.05
N ASN A 86 4.54 17.71 8.83
CA ASN A 86 5.83 18.18 8.30
C ASN A 86 6.92 17.11 8.33
N LEU A 87 6.55 15.86 8.06
CA LEU A 87 7.47 14.75 7.98
C LEU A 87 7.91 14.51 6.53
N LYS A 88 9.17 14.21 6.35
CA LYS A 88 9.73 13.90 5.03
C LYS A 88 9.67 12.40 4.80
N PHE A 89 8.61 11.94 4.17
CA PHE A 89 8.49 10.54 3.78
C PHE A 89 8.92 10.34 2.33
N ASN A 90 9.68 9.27 2.12
CA ASN A 90 9.93 8.70 0.81
C ASN A 90 9.18 7.37 0.76
N LEU A 91 8.10 7.31 -0.02
CA LEU A 91 7.15 6.21 -0.01
C LEU A 91 7.28 5.41 -1.30
N ILE A 92 7.43 4.10 -1.18
CA ILE A 92 7.63 3.21 -2.33
C ILE A 92 6.61 2.07 -2.24
N GLY A 93 5.79 1.95 -3.27
CA GLY A 93 4.88 0.83 -3.42
C GLY A 93 5.44 -0.20 -4.40
N VAL A 94 5.33 -1.46 -4.04
CA VAL A 94 5.78 -2.57 -4.89
C VAL A 94 4.62 -3.54 -5.08
N ASP A 95 4.35 -3.89 -6.33
CA ASP A 95 3.37 -4.90 -6.69
C ASP A 95 3.81 -5.61 -7.97
N ALA A 96 3.46 -6.87 -8.12
CA ALA A 96 3.87 -7.68 -9.26
C ALA A 96 3.00 -7.45 -10.50
N ASN A 97 1.80 -6.93 -10.32
CA ASN A 97 0.84 -6.73 -11.42
C ASN A 97 1.00 -5.33 -12.02
N SER A 98 1.34 -5.26 -13.30
CA SER A 98 1.58 -3.98 -13.98
C SER A 98 0.33 -3.11 -14.07
N PHE A 99 -0.84 -3.69 -14.26
CA PHE A 99 -2.09 -2.95 -14.27
C PHE A 99 -2.36 -2.32 -12.91
N THR A 100 -2.15 -3.07 -11.84
CA THR A 100 -2.28 -2.58 -10.47
C THR A 100 -1.35 -1.40 -10.20
N VAL A 101 -0.09 -1.51 -10.61
CA VAL A 101 0.90 -0.43 -10.44
C VAL A 101 0.46 0.83 -11.21
N ASN A 102 0.02 0.68 -12.44
CA ASN A 102 -0.44 1.82 -13.24
C ASN A 102 -1.67 2.49 -12.62
N HIS A 103 -2.60 1.70 -12.08
CA HIS A 103 -3.76 2.22 -11.37
C HIS A 103 -3.34 3.00 -10.12
N ALA A 104 -2.42 2.45 -9.33
CA ALA A 104 -1.89 3.11 -8.13
C ALA A 104 -1.21 4.44 -8.48
N ILE A 105 -0.41 4.47 -9.55
CA ILE A 105 0.23 5.70 -10.03
C ILE A 105 -0.82 6.76 -10.37
N ASN A 106 -1.87 6.37 -11.08
CA ASN A 106 -2.93 7.30 -11.45
C ASN A 106 -3.65 7.90 -10.24
N LEU A 107 -3.90 7.09 -9.21
CA LEU A 107 -4.55 7.54 -7.99
C LEU A 107 -3.64 8.40 -7.11
N SER A 108 -2.33 8.32 -7.29
CA SER A 108 -1.34 8.96 -6.42
C SER A 108 -0.67 10.18 -7.05
N LYS A 109 -1.19 10.71 -8.14
CA LYS A 109 -0.56 11.81 -8.91
C LYS A 109 -0.30 13.06 -8.10
N LYS A 110 -1.12 13.35 -7.11
CA LYS A 110 -0.94 14.56 -6.28
C LYS A 110 0.14 14.38 -5.19
N TYR A 111 0.72 13.20 -5.07
CA TYR A 111 1.75 12.91 -4.08
C TYR A 111 3.09 12.63 -4.76
N PRO A 112 3.95 13.64 -4.96
CA PRO A 112 5.21 13.45 -5.67
C PRO A 112 6.22 12.58 -4.92
N ASN A 113 6.02 12.36 -3.63
CA ASN A 113 6.90 11.54 -2.79
C ASN A 113 6.51 10.06 -2.75
N ILE A 114 5.51 9.65 -3.53
CA ILE A 114 5.17 8.23 -3.70
C ILE A 114 5.71 7.75 -5.05
N ALA A 115 6.54 6.72 -5.02
CA ALA A 115 7.02 6.02 -6.21
C ALA A 115 6.48 4.59 -6.21
N TYR A 116 6.32 4.01 -7.39
CA TYR A 116 5.85 2.64 -7.54
C TYR A 116 6.81 1.84 -8.39
N ARG A 117 6.93 0.54 -8.08
CA ARG A 117 7.74 -0.41 -8.80
C ARG A 117 6.92 -1.66 -9.10
N CYS A 118 6.96 -2.11 -10.36
CA CYS A 118 6.35 -3.37 -10.76
C CYS A 118 7.44 -4.45 -10.68
N GLU A 119 7.46 -5.18 -9.59
CA GLU A 119 8.48 -6.21 -9.34
C GLU A 119 7.87 -7.38 -8.60
N ASP A 120 8.34 -8.59 -8.96
CA ASP A 120 8.09 -9.78 -8.18
C ASP A 120 9.25 -9.96 -7.19
N ILE A 121 8.96 -9.81 -5.92
CA ILE A 121 9.97 -9.87 -4.87
C ILE A 121 10.62 -11.26 -4.72
N PHE A 122 9.96 -12.30 -5.25
CA PHE A 122 10.54 -13.65 -5.25
C PHE A 122 11.60 -13.82 -6.34
N ASP A 123 11.50 -13.05 -7.43
CA ASP A 123 12.47 -13.09 -8.52
C ASP A 123 13.63 -12.12 -8.30
N LYS A 124 13.36 -10.99 -7.65
CA LYS A 124 14.36 -9.95 -7.39
C LYS A 124 14.23 -9.44 -5.97
N PRO A 125 14.91 -10.07 -5.02
CA PRO A 125 14.93 -9.57 -3.65
C PRO A 125 15.54 -8.18 -3.57
N PHE A 126 15.07 -7.42 -2.63
CA PHE A 126 15.59 -6.07 -2.36
C PHE A 126 17.04 -6.08 -1.92
#